data_c9817113e4102c5fdbac6ab97f9f9ee4
#
_entry.id   c9817113e4102c5fdbac6ab97f9f9ee4
#
_cell.length_a   1.000
_cell.length_b   1.000
_cell.length_c   1.000
_cell.angle_alpha   90.00
_cell.angle_beta   90.00
_cell.angle_gamma   90.00
#
_symmetry.space_group_name_H-M   'P 1'
#
loop_
_entity.id
_entity.type
_entity.pdbx_description
1 polymer ?
#
loop_
_entity_poly.entity_id
_entity_poly.type
_entity_poly.pdbx_seq_one_letter_code
_entity_poly.pdbx_strand_id
1 'polypeptide(L)'
;MGATALAPAALAQAPPAADEVIKIELTAADAVADPRHKFFTPQQYATLVRLCDLLGPAYNGKPSAKQAEAPQFLDFLLARSPADRQVLYAQGLDQLDIDARLRWGRGFATLNDGEAGELLAPLRAKWTWKAPVEPLARFLREAKSDVLRATVNSKAYADAGTGSRRAAGMNTYWDVIE
;
A
#
# COMPACT_ATOMS: atom_id res chain seq x y z
N MET A 1 70.92 51.46 -19.24
CA MET A 1 70.16 51.03 -18.05
C MET A 1 68.75 50.80 -18.56
N GLY A 2 68.41 49.56 -18.92
CA GLY A 2 67.11 49.21 -19.40
C GLY A 2 66.29 48.47 -18.33
N ALA A 3 65.13 49.00 -18.01
CA ALA A 3 64.22 48.43 -17.05
C ALA A 3 63.16 47.64 -17.88
N THR A 4 63.20 46.36 -17.74
CA THR A 4 62.21 45.43 -18.35
C THR A 4 61.04 45.30 -17.40
N ALA A 5 59.85 45.75 -17.82
CA ALA A 5 58.62 45.56 -17.07
C ALA A 5 58.01 44.19 -17.42
N LEU A 6 57.90 43.34 -16.42
CA LEU A 6 57.11 42.08 -16.53
C LEU A 6 55.64 42.41 -16.36
N ALA A 7 54.83 42.06 -17.35
CA ALA A 7 53.36 42.05 -17.27
C ALA A 7 52.89 40.79 -16.55
N PRO A 8 51.87 40.88 -15.67
CA PRO A 8 51.30 39.69 -15.03
C PRO A 8 50.40 38.91 -16.01
N ALA A 9 50.65 37.61 -16.14
CA ALA A 9 49.81 36.69 -16.89
C ALA A 9 48.45 36.53 -16.18
N ALA A 10 47.38 36.89 -16.87
CA ALA A 10 46.02 36.61 -16.42
C ALA A 10 45.79 35.12 -16.48
N LEU A 11 45.56 34.51 -15.34
CA LEU A 11 45.06 33.14 -15.22
C LEU A 11 43.61 33.09 -15.75
N ALA A 12 43.44 32.52 -16.95
CA ALA A 12 42.13 32.21 -17.48
C ALA A 12 41.46 31.17 -16.58
N GLN A 13 40.42 31.57 -15.87
CA GLN A 13 39.54 30.62 -15.17
C GLN A 13 38.83 29.77 -16.19
N ALA A 14 38.94 28.43 -16.02
CA ALA A 14 38.17 27.48 -16.79
C ALA A 14 36.67 27.67 -16.53
N PRO A 15 35.79 27.50 -17.53
CA PRO A 15 34.35 27.57 -17.31
C PRO A 15 33.92 26.49 -16.30
N PRO A 16 32.92 26.78 -15.45
CA PRO A 16 32.41 25.78 -14.54
C PRO A 16 31.93 24.56 -15.33
N ALA A 17 32.28 23.39 -14.84
CA ALA A 17 31.83 22.12 -15.39
C ALA A 17 30.31 22.14 -15.50
N ALA A 18 29.80 21.70 -16.68
CA ALA A 18 28.37 21.57 -16.91
C ALA A 18 27.75 20.78 -15.76
N ASP A 19 26.64 21.30 -15.21
CA ASP A 19 25.84 20.64 -14.17
C ASP A 19 25.62 19.17 -14.58
N GLU A 20 26.21 18.28 -13.81
CA GLU A 20 25.98 16.85 -13.92
C GLU A 20 24.52 16.62 -13.50
N VAL A 21 23.64 16.48 -14.48
CA VAL A 21 22.23 16.17 -14.25
C VAL A 21 22.18 14.84 -13.50
N ILE A 22 21.92 14.89 -12.20
CA ILE A 22 21.72 13.72 -11.36
C ILE A 22 20.49 13.00 -11.93
N LYS A 23 20.72 11.93 -12.67
CA LYS A 23 19.66 11.01 -13.09
C LYS A 23 19.15 10.30 -11.83
N ILE A 24 18.06 10.80 -11.27
CA ILE A 24 17.31 10.07 -10.25
C ILE A 24 16.63 8.90 -10.97
N GLU A 25 17.18 7.71 -10.82
CA GLU A 25 16.51 6.51 -11.26
C GLU A 25 15.27 6.29 -10.37
N LEU A 26 14.10 6.53 -10.95
CA LEU A 26 12.80 6.29 -10.29
C LEU A 26 12.46 4.79 -10.26
N THR A 27 13.30 3.99 -9.63
CA THR A 27 13.11 2.54 -9.47
C THR A 27 11.98 2.19 -8.49
N ALA A 28 11.46 3.14 -7.73
CA ALA A 28 10.40 2.87 -6.75
C ALA A 28 9.06 2.48 -7.40
N ALA A 29 8.72 3.04 -8.56
CA ALA A 29 7.49 2.70 -9.28
C ALA A 29 7.55 1.30 -9.90
N ASP A 30 8.70 0.92 -10.45
CA ASP A 30 8.90 -0.41 -11.05
C ASP A 30 8.89 -1.54 -10.01
N ALA A 31 9.32 -1.27 -8.78
CA ALA A 31 9.31 -2.27 -7.71
C ALA A 31 7.89 -2.65 -7.26
N VAL A 32 6.90 -1.76 -7.44
CA VAL A 32 5.48 -2.04 -7.16
C VAL A 32 4.83 -2.81 -8.31
N ALA A 33 5.30 -2.61 -9.53
CA ALA A 33 4.80 -3.29 -10.72
C ALA A 33 5.33 -4.73 -10.88
N ASP A 34 6.33 -5.16 -10.09
CA ASP A 34 6.84 -6.52 -10.13
C ASP A 34 5.76 -7.50 -9.67
N PRO A 35 5.31 -8.44 -10.54
CA PRO A 35 4.23 -9.37 -10.21
C PRO A 35 4.62 -10.42 -9.17
N ARG A 36 5.90 -10.51 -8.78
CA ARG A 36 6.35 -11.45 -7.77
C ARG A 36 5.94 -11.00 -6.38
N HIS A 37 5.43 -11.94 -5.59
CA HIS A 37 5.13 -11.68 -4.19
C HIS A 37 6.40 -11.27 -3.43
N LYS A 38 6.29 -10.23 -2.60
CA LYS A 38 7.43 -9.68 -1.86
C LYS A 38 7.58 -10.31 -0.49
N PHE A 39 6.47 -10.68 0.12
CA PHE A 39 6.42 -11.20 1.49
C PHE A 39 5.63 -12.50 1.61
N PHE A 40 4.39 -12.54 1.08
CA PHE A 40 3.50 -13.66 1.28
C PHE A 40 3.84 -14.85 0.39
N THR A 41 3.62 -16.06 0.91
CA THR A 41 3.58 -17.27 0.08
C THR A 41 2.40 -17.19 -0.91
N PRO A 42 2.42 -17.95 -2.02
CA PRO A 42 1.30 -17.96 -2.97
C PRO A 42 -0.05 -18.29 -2.32
N GLN A 43 -0.07 -19.18 -1.33
CA GLN A 43 -1.25 -19.56 -0.57
C GLN A 43 -1.77 -18.41 0.30
N GLN A 44 -0.89 -17.79 1.10
CA GLN A 44 -1.23 -16.63 1.93
C GLN A 44 -1.71 -15.46 1.07
N TYR A 45 -1.08 -15.24 -0.08
CA TYR A 45 -1.48 -14.18 -1.00
C TYR A 45 -2.87 -14.44 -1.59
N ALA A 46 -3.20 -15.68 -1.98
CA ALA A 46 -4.54 -16.02 -2.44
C ALA A 46 -5.60 -15.77 -1.35
N THR A 47 -5.30 -16.13 -0.09
CA THR A 47 -6.14 -15.83 1.07
C THR A 47 -6.29 -14.32 1.28
N LEU A 48 -5.21 -13.54 1.16
CA LEU A 48 -5.25 -12.09 1.26
C LEU A 48 -6.11 -11.45 0.17
N VAL A 49 -5.98 -11.89 -1.08
CA VAL A 49 -6.80 -11.39 -2.21
C VAL A 49 -8.28 -11.60 -1.91
N ARG A 50 -8.66 -12.81 -1.45
CA ARG A 50 -10.04 -13.11 -1.07
C ARG A 50 -10.52 -12.26 0.11
N LEU A 51 -9.68 -12.09 1.12
CA LEU A 51 -9.98 -11.24 2.27
C LEU A 51 -10.20 -9.77 1.84
N CYS A 52 -9.36 -9.23 0.97
CA CYS A 52 -9.51 -7.89 0.41
C CYS A 52 -10.84 -7.71 -0.34
N ASP A 53 -11.23 -8.71 -1.13
CA ASP A 53 -12.49 -8.69 -1.89
C ASP A 53 -13.72 -8.62 -0.96
N LEU A 54 -13.67 -9.34 0.17
CA LEU A 54 -14.73 -9.35 1.17
C LEU A 54 -14.77 -8.07 2.04
N LEU A 55 -13.60 -7.51 2.37
CA LEU A 55 -13.49 -6.34 3.25
C LEU A 55 -13.71 -5.01 2.55
N GLY A 56 -13.40 -4.95 1.25
CA GLY A 56 -13.50 -3.73 0.46
C GLY A 56 -14.21 -3.96 -0.87
N PRO A 57 -15.50 -4.33 -0.89
CA PRO A 57 -16.26 -4.46 -2.13
C PRO A 57 -16.43 -3.11 -2.83
N ALA A 58 -16.64 -3.14 -4.14
CA ALA A 58 -17.00 -1.93 -4.89
C ALA A 58 -18.32 -1.34 -4.37
N TYR A 59 -18.36 -0.03 -4.17
CA TYR A 59 -19.54 0.64 -3.64
C TYR A 59 -19.70 2.07 -4.19
N ASN A 60 -20.90 2.45 -4.60
CA ASN A 60 -21.23 3.79 -5.07
C ASN A 60 -20.25 4.35 -6.12
N GLY A 61 -19.90 3.57 -7.12
CA GLY A 61 -18.95 3.96 -8.17
C GLY A 61 -17.49 4.03 -7.73
N LYS A 62 -17.19 3.63 -6.50
CA LYS A 62 -15.81 3.50 -6.01
C LYS A 62 -15.28 2.09 -6.25
N PRO A 63 -13.98 1.95 -6.56
CA PRO A 63 -13.37 0.66 -6.83
C PRO A 63 -13.37 -0.23 -5.59
N SER A 64 -13.42 -1.55 -5.81
CA SER A 64 -13.14 -2.54 -4.77
C SER A 64 -11.66 -2.48 -4.34
N ALA A 65 -11.35 -3.08 -3.19
CA ALA A 65 -9.95 -3.22 -2.74
C ALA A 65 -9.07 -3.97 -3.76
N LYS A 66 -9.66 -4.94 -4.48
CA LYS A 66 -8.97 -5.66 -5.55
C LYS A 66 -8.69 -4.76 -6.76
N GLN A 67 -9.65 -3.94 -7.20
CA GLN A 67 -9.46 -2.98 -8.28
C GLN A 67 -8.51 -1.83 -7.90
N ALA A 68 -8.41 -1.55 -6.62
CA ALA A 68 -7.49 -0.58 -6.02
C ALA A 68 -6.07 -1.15 -5.77
N GLU A 69 -5.83 -2.41 -6.17
CA GLU A 69 -4.55 -3.12 -5.99
C GLU A 69 -4.09 -3.20 -4.52
N ALA A 70 -5.05 -3.17 -3.58
CA ALA A 70 -4.74 -3.26 -2.15
C ALA A 70 -3.96 -4.52 -1.75
N PRO A 71 -4.22 -5.73 -2.32
CA PRO A 71 -3.41 -6.90 -1.99
C PRO A 71 -1.93 -6.74 -2.37
N GLN A 72 -1.63 -6.18 -3.54
CA GLN A 72 -0.27 -5.94 -4.02
C GLN A 72 0.44 -4.91 -3.14
N PHE A 73 -0.27 -3.83 -2.79
CA PHE A 73 0.25 -2.82 -1.88
C PHE A 73 0.56 -3.39 -0.49
N LEU A 74 -0.31 -4.24 0.06
CA LEU A 74 -0.11 -4.86 1.36
C LEU A 74 1.06 -5.84 1.35
N ASP A 75 1.24 -6.64 0.29
CA ASP A 75 2.38 -7.52 0.15
C ASP A 75 3.70 -6.73 0.15
N PHE A 76 3.75 -5.62 -0.59
CA PHE A 76 4.89 -4.70 -0.59
C PHE A 76 5.13 -4.05 0.78
N LEU A 77 4.07 -3.59 1.44
CA LEU A 77 4.14 -2.93 2.75
C LEU A 77 4.64 -3.89 3.83
N LEU A 78 4.11 -5.11 3.85
CA LEU A 78 4.46 -6.12 4.84
C LEU A 78 5.92 -6.57 4.71
N ALA A 79 6.46 -6.65 3.50
CA ALA A 79 7.87 -6.95 3.26
C ALA A 79 8.82 -5.95 3.98
N ARG A 80 8.33 -4.75 4.31
CA ARG A 80 9.08 -3.67 4.96
C ARG A 80 8.57 -3.32 6.37
N SER A 81 7.59 -4.07 6.85
CA SER A 81 7.00 -3.85 8.18
C SER A 81 7.85 -4.50 9.28
N PRO A 82 7.70 -4.06 10.55
CA PRO A 82 8.32 -4.72 11.69
C PRO A 82 7.90 -6.20 11.80
N ALA A 83 8.78 -7.01 12.40
CA ALA A 83 8.61 -8.47 12.46
C ALA A 83 7.32 -8.92 13.16
N ASP A 84 6.91 -8.22 14.21
CA ASP A 84 5.66 -8.51 14.93
C ASP A 84 4.43 -8.35 14.03
N ARG A 85 4.42 -7.34 13.16
CA ARG A 85 3.35 -7.14 12.19
C ARG A 85 3.40 -8.20 11.07
N GLN A 86 4.58 -8.57 10.61
CA GLN A 86 4.77 -9.64 9.64
C GLN A 86 4.22 -10.97 10.16
N VAL A 87 4.57 -11.32 11.41
CA VAL A 87 4.09 -12.52 12.09
C VAL A 87 2.57 -12.50 12.24
N LEU A 88 1.99 -11.37 12.68
CA LEU A 88 0.54 -11.22 12.82
C LEU A 88 -0.20 -11.53 11.51
N TYR A 89 0.29 -11.01 10.39
CA TYR A 89 -0.35 -11.23 9.09
C TYR A 89 -0.15 -12.65 8.58
N ALA A 90 1.07 -13.18 8.63
CA ALA A 90 1.34 -14.56 8.19
C ALA A 90 0.48 -15.55 8.97
N GLN A 91 0.50 -15.49 10.29
CA GLN A 91 -0.29 -16.37 11.16
C GLN A 91 -1.79 -16.18 10.99
N GLY A 92 -2.25 -14.95 10.82
CA GLY A 92 -3.68 -14.67 10.62
C GLY A 92 -4.23 -15.22 9.32
N LEU A 93 -3.47 -15.12 8.22
CA LEU A 93 -3.84 -15.69 6.93
C LEU A 93 -3.80 -17.22 6.95
N ASP A 94 -2.77 -17.79 7.58
CA ASP A 94 -2.66 -19.25 7.75
C ASP A 94 -3.81 -19.79 8.61
N GLN A 95 -4.19 -19.10 9.69
CA GLN A 95 -5.30 -19.50 10.55
C GLN A 95 -6.63 -19.49 9.80
N LEU A 96 -6.91 -18.46 8.98
CA LEU A 96 -8.11 -18.44 8.13
C LEU A 96 -8.16 -19.65 7.19
N ASP A 97 -7.03 -20.00 6.57
CA ASP A 97 -6.97 -21.14 5.65
C ASP A 97 -7.12 -22.48 6.38
N ILE A 98 -6.52 -22.62 7.57
CA ILE A 98 -6.67 -23.80 8.44
C ILE A 98 -8.14 -23.97 8.85
N ASP A 99 -8.78 -22.92 9.36
CA ASP A 99 -10.16 -22.97 9.82
C ASP A 99 -11.13 -23.28 8.66
N ALA A 100 -10.86 -22.72 7.47
CA ALA A 100 -11.61 -23.01 6.26
C ALA A 100 -11.52 -24.51 5.88
N ARG A 101 -10.30 -25.06 5.89
CA ARG A 101 -10.06 -26.49 5.59
C ARG A 101 -10.72 -27.42 6.61
N LEU A 102 -10.65 -27.04 7.90
CA LEU A 102 -11.27 -27.83 8.96
C LEU A 102 -12.79 -27.87 8.85
N ARG A 103 -13.43 -26.76 8.44
CA ARG A 103 -14.90 -26.67 8.37
C ARG A 103 -15.49 -27.16 7.05
N TRP A 104 -14.83 -26.84 5.93
CA TRP A 104 -15.38 -27.07 4.58
C TRP A 104 -14.48 -27.90 3.67
N GLY A 105 -13.35 -28.41 4.16
CA GLY A 105 -12.43 -29.25 3.37
C GLY A 105 -11.67 -28.51 2.27
N ARG A 106 -11.74 -27.19 2.21
CA ARG A 106 -11.12 -26.35 1.17
C ARG A 106 -10.57 -25.05 1.76
N GLY A 107 -9.58 -24.45 1.07
CA GLY A 107 -8.91 -23.24 1.55
C GLY A 107 -9.82 -22.01 1.50
N PHE A 108 -9.51 -21.00 2.34
CA PHE A 108 -10.27 -19.76 2.49
C PHE A 108 -10.48 -19.03 1.16
N ALA A 109 -9.48 -19.00 0.29
CA ALA A 109 -9.54 -18.35 -1.02
C ALA A 109 -10.68 -18.88 -1.94
N THR A 110 -11.17 -20.08 -1.68
CA THR A 110 -12.20 -20.74 -2.49
C THR A 110 -13.58 -20.80 -1.84
N LEU A 111 -13.72 -20.24 -0.63
CA LEU A 111 -15.00 -20.18 0.08
C LEU A 111 -15.97 -19.20 -0.60
N ASN A 112 -17.26 -19.50 -0.54
CA ASN A 112 -18.30 -18.53 -0.88
C ASN A 112 -18.41 -17.44 0.19
N ASP A 113 -19.20 -16.37 -0.07
CA ASP A 113 -19.31 -15.22 0.81
C ASP A 113 -19.91 -15.57 2.19
N GLY A 114 -20.87 -16.51 2.22
CA GLY A 114 -21.49 -16.95 3.46
C GLY A 114 -20.51 -17.69 4.36
N GLU A 115 -19.82 -18.69 3.81
CA GLU A 115 -18.81 -19.47 4.53
C GLU A 115 -17.66 -18.62 5.03
N ALA A 116 -17.12 -17.76 4.14
CA ALA A 116 -16.07 -16.81 4.53
C ALA A 116 -16.56 -15.83 5.59
N GLY A 117 -17.81 -15.36 5.48
CA GLY A 117 -18.45 -14.47 6.45
C GLY A 117 -18.58 -15.07 7.85
N GLU A 118 -18.67 -16.40 7.99
CA GLU A 118 -18.63 -17.07 9.29
C GLU A 118 -17.26 -16.95 9.96
N LEU A 119 -16.17 -17.10 9.21
CA LEU A 119 -14.81 -16.92 9.73
C LEU A 119 -14.50 -15.44 10.05
N LEU A 120 -15.17 -14.52 9.38
CA LEU A 120 -15.05 -13.08 9.64
C LEU A 120 -15.98 -12.59 10.76
N ALA A 121 -16.70 -13.47 11.45
CA ALA A 121 -17.61 -13.12 12.55
C ALA A 121 -16.97 -12.23 13.65
N PRO A 122 -15.68 -12.35 14.01
CA PRO A 122 -15.05 -11.45 14.96
C PRO A 122 -15.15 -9.97 14.59
N LEU A 123 -15.24 -9.63 13.30
CA LEU A 123 -15.40 -8.25 12.83
C LEU A 123 -16.78 -7.64 13.11
N ARG A 124 -17.78 -8.47 13.48
CA ARG A 124 -19.13 -8.04 13.86
C ARG A 124 -19.22 -7.62 15.32
N ALA A 125 -18.18 -7.92 16.11
CA ALA A 125 -18.14 -7.52 17.52
C ALA A 125 -18.15 -5.99 17.64
N LYS A 126 -18.72 -5.48 18.75
CA LYS A 126 -18.73 -4.05 19.04
C LYS A 126 -17.30 -3.51 19.07
N TRP A 127 -17.05 -2.44 18.33
CA TRP A 127 -15.74 -1.80 18.30
C TRP A 127 -15.37 -1.23 19.69
N THR A 128 -14.15 -1.47 20.10
CA THR A 128 -13.57 -0.91 21.34
C THR A 128 -12.19 -0.34 21.06
N TRP A 129 -11.71 0.58 21.89
CA TRP A 129 -10.36 1.13 21.78
C TRP A 129 -9.27 0.08 22.07
N LYS A 130 -9.56 -0.88 22.94
CA LYS A 130 -8.62 -1.97 23.21
C LYS A 130 -8.55 -2.92 22.03
N ALA A 131 -7.33 -3.30 21.66
CA ALA A 131 -7.14 -4.36 20.68
C ALA A 131 -7.72 -5.67 21.20
N PRO A 132 -8.31 -6.52 20.33
CA PRO A 132 -8.74 -7.86 20.74
C PRO A 132 -7.54 -8.66 21.27
N VAL A 133 -7.79 -9.46 22.29
CA VAL A 133 -6.77 -10.35 22.87
C VAL A 133 -6.60 -11.59 21.99
N GLU A 134 -7.68 -12.06 21.39
CA GLU A 134 -7.71 -13.22 20.52
C GLU A 134 -6.94 -12.91 19.22
N PRO A 135 -5.94 -13.73 18.82
CA PRO A 135 -5.03 -13.42 17.72
C PRO A 135 -5.71 -13.21 16.37
N LEU A 136 -6.68 -14.08 16.03
CA LEU A 136 -7.41 -13.96 14.75
C LEU A 136 -8.26 -12.69 14.71
N ALA A 137 -8.95 -12.34 15.80
CA ALA A 137 -9.74 -11.11 15.88
C ALA A 137 -8.85 -9.87 15.79
N ARG A 138 -7.66 -9.89 16.39
CA ARG A 138 -6.65 -8.84 16.28
C ARG A 138 -6.18 -8.68 14.85
N PHE A 139 -5.79 -9.79 14.20
CA PHE A 139 -5.39 -9.78 12.80
C PHE A 139 -6.49 -9.22 11.90
N LEU A 140 -7.72 -9.72 12.02
CA LEU A 140 -8.84 -9.28 11.19
C LEU A 140 -9.13 -7.79 11.34
N ARG A 141 -9.02 -7.26 12.56
CA ARG A 141 -9.18 -5.83 12.82
C ARG A 141 -8.12 -4.98 12.14
N GLU A 142 -6.85 -5.38 12.23
CA GLU A 142 -5.74 -4.70 11.56
C GLU A 142 -5.88 -4.81 10.02
N ALA A 143 -6.14 -6.01 9.52
CA ALA A 143 -6.33 -6.25 8.10
C ALA A 143 -7.46 -5.39 7.52
N LYS A 144 -8.61 -5.31 8.22
CA LYS A 144 -9.72 -4.44 7.78
C LYS A 144 -9.29 -2.97 7.68
N SER A 145 -8.58 -2.47 8.69
CA SER A 145 -8.09 -1.09 8.69
C SER A 145 -7.13 -0.84 7.53
N ASP A 146 -6.18 -1.74 7.30
CA ASP A 146 -5.17 -1.60 6.28
C ASP A 146 -5.74 -1.74 4.87
N VAL A 147 -6.63 -2.71 4.64
CA VAL A 147 -7.32 -2.88 3.35
C VAL A 147 -8.11 -1.63 2.98
N LEU A 148 -8.87 -1.07 3.93
CA LEU A 148 -9.65 0.14 3.69
C LEU A 148 -8.74 1.35 3.42
N ARG A 149 -7.64 1.51 4.18
CA ARG A 149 -6.66 2.58 3.95
C ARG A 149 -5.98 2.45 2.59
N ALA A 150 -5.53 1.24 2.23
CA ALA A 150 -4.92 0.97 0.93
C ALA A 150 -5.90 1.32 -0.21
N THR A 151 -7.17 0.91 -0.07
CA THR A 151 -8.21 1.19 -1.07
C THR A 151 -8.45 2.67 -1.24
N VAL A 152 -8.72 3.40 -0.15
CA VAL A 152 -9.06 4.84 -0.18
C VAL A 152 -7.90 5.70 -0.66
N ASN A 153 -6.67 5.31 -0.36
CA ASN A 153 -5.46 6.04 -0.77
C ASN A 153 -4.95 5.63 -2.16
N SER A 154 -5.63 4.71 -2.84
CA SER A 154 -5.23 4.28 -4.19
C SER A 154 -5.52 5.34 -5.25
N LYS A 155 -4.73 5.31 -6.34
CA LYS A 155 -4.99 6.13 -7.52
C LYS A 155 -6.39 5.85 -8.10
N ALA A 156 -6.79 4.59 -8.21
CA ALA A 156 -8.10 4.19 -8.72
C ALA A 156 -9.26 4.82 -7.92
N TYR A 157 -9.13 4.88 -6.57
CA TYR A 157 -10.13 5.50 -5.72
C TYR A 157 -10.16 7.03 -5.89
N ALA A 158 -9.00 7.67 -6.03
CA ALA A 158 -8.89 9.10 -6.29
C ALA A 158 -9.52 9.47 -7.64
N ASP A 159 -9.19 8.72 -8.70
CA ASP A 159 -9.71 8.95 -10.06
C ASP A 159 -11.24 8.80 -10.10
N ALA A 160 -11.79 7.82 -9.42
CA ALA A 160 -13.24 7.64 -9.28
C ALA A 160 -13.95 8.76 -8.47
N GLY A 161 -13.17 9.59 -7.75
CA GLY A 161 -13.68 10.75 -6.98
C GLY A 161 -13.60 12.09 -7.69
N THR A 162 -12.82 12.19 -8.76
CA THR A 162 -12.54 13.48 -9.43
C THR A 162 -13.74 14.11 -10.11
N GLY A 163 -14.72 13.32 -10.54
CA GLY A 163 -15.97 13.82 -11.11
C GLY A 163 -16.82 14.66 -10.13
N SER A 164 -16.82 14.29 -8.85
CA SER A 164 -17.59 14.97 -7.79
C SER A 164 -16.86 16.17 -7.18
N ARG A 165 -15.53 16.12 -7.10
CA ARG A 165 -14.74 17.21 -6.50
C ARG A 165 -14.63 18.45 -7.39
N ARG A 166 -14.61 18.30 -8.72
CA ARG A 166 -14.64 19.42 -9.66
C ARG A 166 -15.94 20.21 -9.60
N ALA A 167 -17.07 19.54 -9.28
CA ALA A 167 -18.36 20.19 -9.15
C ALA A 167 -18.53 20.94 -7.80
N ALA A 168 -17.74 20.60 -6.78
CA ALA A 168 -17.90 21.13 -5.42
C ALA A 168 -17.03 22.35 -5.08
N GLY A 169 -16.25 22.89 -6.03
CA GLY A 169 -15.47 24.13 -5.80
C GLY A 169 -14.40 24.03 -4.68
N MET A 170 -13.99 22.84 -4.29
CA MET A 170 -13.01 22.63 -3.21
C MET A 170 -11.56 22.75 -3.68
N ASN A 171 -11.23 23.81 -4.41
CA ASN A 171 -9.85 24.10 -4.83
C ASN A 171 -9.16 25.14 -3.93
N THR A 172 -9.73 25.46 -2.77
CA THR A 172 -9.32 26.62 -1.95
C THR A 172 -8.42 26.28 -0.75
N TYR A 173 -7.91 25.05 -0.62
CA TYR A 173 -7.02 24.73 0.51
C TYR A 173 -5.53 25.00 0.27
N TRP A 174 -5.16 25.51 -0.91
CA TRP A 174 -3.76 25.78 -1.27
C TRP A 174 -3.60 27.17 -1.86
N ASP A 175 -4.29 28.17 -1.31
CA ASP A 175 -3.95 29.56 -1.61
C ASP A 175 -2.62 29.88 -0.94
N VAL A 176 -1.70 30.44 -1.73
CA VAL A 176 -0.39 30.91 -1.26
C VAL A 176 -0.67 31.99 -0.21
N ILE A 177 -0.16 31.78 1.01
CA ILE A 177 -0.18 32.77 2.06
C ILE A 177 0.91 33.80 1.68
N GLU A 178 0.51 34.98 1.25
CA GLU A 178 1.41 36.14 1.05
C GLU A 178 1.91 36.69 2.38
#